data_8b02a6c17b22707a46f304556263eeee
#
_entry.id   8b02a6c17b22707a46f304556263eeee
#
_cell.length_a   1.000
_cell.length_b   1.000
_cell.length_c   1.000
_cell.angle_alpha   90.00
_cell.angle_beta   90.00
_cell.angle_gamma   90.00
#
_symmetry.space_group_name_H-M   'P 1'
#
loop_
_entity.id
_entity.type
_entity.pdbx_description
1 polymer ?
#
loop_
_entity_poly.entity_id
_entity_poly.type
_entity_poly.pdbx_seq_one_letter_code
_entity_poly.pdbx_strand_id
1 'polypeptide(L)'
;MQDQASNLKKSDIIAVISGKGGVGKTLVATNLAAVVAENGKKVLLLDTDAGFTNADILLGVYPKHSIKDFVNHKCGIEDLITPTSYGVDLISLGGDVSDLLAMNEFVIKDFATSFLKLLESYDTVIMDMPPGFSNSYMPFLALVDQFIVLTTPEPTSVVNTYTMVKLLSIKGIKGEDIHIVANMVQNTKEATSLMERFSEVVEKFIGNKVSSVTMIKEHPLVVKSIHDRQLFALKYRSIQPSFSVMRIASYLLKGEVKKVQEDTLIQKFLRFFRGDNK
;
A
#
# COMPACT_ATOMS: atom_id res chain seq x y z
N MET A 1 -13.50 35.38 -9.59
CA MET A 1 -12.81 34.59 -8.53
C MET A 1 -13.23 33.12 -8.61
N GLN A 2 -13.12 32.54 -9.78
CA GLN A 2 -13.27 31.11 -10.06
C GLN A 2 -12.04 30.77 -10.87
N ASP A 3 -11.06 30.04 -10.31
CA ASP A 3 -10.02 29.31 -11.03
C ASP A 3 -8.70 29.10 -10.24
N GLN A 4 -8.71 29.20 -8.91
CA GLN A 4 -7.52 28.87 -8.13
C GLN A 4 -7.60 27.50 -7.40
N ALA A 5 -8.74 26.81 -7.45
CA ALA A 5 -8.95 25.51 -6.80
C ALA A 5 -8.59 24.31 -7.70
N SER A 6 -8.16 24.54 -8.96
CA SER A 6 -8.01 23.46 -9.95
C SER A 6 -6.61 22.87 -10.08
N ASN A 7 -5.63 23.27 -9.26
CA ASN A 7 -4.22 22.85 -9.39
C ASN A 7 -3.61 22.21 -8.12
N LEU A 8 -4.42 21.71 -7.20
CA LEU A 8 -3.90 20.86 -6.14
C LEU A 8 -3.47 19.52 -6.74
N LYS A 9 -2.18 19.26 -6.72
CA LYS A 9 -1.58 18.02 -7.20
C LYS A 9 -2.03 16.91 -6.25
N LYS A 10 -2.87 16.01 -6.74
CA LYS A 10 -3.33 14.86 -5.96
C LYS A 10 -2.22 13.82 -5.91
N SER A 11 -1.93 13.27 -4.72
CA SER A 11 -1.05 12.13 -4.55
C SER A 11 -1.66 10.87 -5.17
N ASP A 12 -0.85 10.05 -5.83
CA ASP A 12 -1.23 8.69 -6.22
C ASP A 12 -1.16 7.77 -4.99
N ILE A 13 -2.28 7.24 -4.54
CA ILE A 13 -2.36 6.39 -3.35
C ILE A 13 -2.46 4.92 -3.75
N ILE A 14 -1.47 4.13 -3.34
CA ILE A 14 -1.30 2.74 -3.73
C ILE A 14 -1.32 1.88 -2.47
N ALA A 15 -2.20 0.87 -2.40
CA ALA A 15 -2.18 -0.10 -1.32
C ALA A 15 -1.52 -1.41 -1.75
N VAL A 16 -0.59 -1.89 -0.93
CA VAL A 16 -0.01 -3.24 -1.03
C VAL A 16 -0.74 -4.13 -0.05
N ILE A 17 -1.51 -5.09 -0.55
CA ILE A 17 -2.42 -5.93 0.22
C ILE A 17 -2.19 -7.42 -0.07
N SER A 18 -2.64 -8.29 0.82
CA SER A 18 -2.64 -9.74 0.60
C SER A 18 -3.68 -10.45 1.45
N GLY A 19 -4.18 -11.57 0.97
CA GLY A 19 -5.09 -12.44 1.72
C GLY A 19 -4.43 -13.27 2.82
N LYS A 20 -3.08 -13.36 2.85
CA LYS A 20 -2.29 -14.20 3.78
C LYS A 20 -1.08 -13.43 4.30
N GLY A 21 -0.69 -13.68 5.56
CA GLY A 21 0.58 -13.21 6.12
C GLY A 21 1.79 -13.91 5.53
N GLY A 22 2.97 -13.26 5.59
CA GLY A 22 4.23 -13.87 5.15
C GLY A 22 4.47 -13.92 3.64
N VAL A 23 3.60 -13.33 2.81
CA VAL A 23 3.77 -13.32 1.33
C VAL A 23 4.76 -12.26 0.84
N GLY A 24 5.37 -11.47 1.74
CA GLY A 24 6.39 -10.47 1.40
C GLY A 24 5.85 -9.08 1.10
N LYS A 25 4.67 -8.69 1.62
CA LYS A 25 4.06 -7.36 1.41
C LYS A 25 5.03 -6.22 1.74
N THR A 26 5.47 -6.14 3.01
CA THR A 26 6.38 -5.10 3.50
C THR A 26 7.67 -5.02 2.69
N LEU A 27 8.22 -6.19 2.31
CA LEU A 27 9.42 -6.24 1.49
C LEU A 27 9.18 -5.64 0.09
N VAL A 28 8.04 -5.97 -0.53
CA VAL A 28 7.69 -5.39 -1.84
C VAL A 28 7.36 -3.91 -1.70
N ALA A 29 6.59 -3.50 -0.68
CA ALA A 29 6.21 -2.10 -0.45
C ALA A 29 7.43 -1.21 -0.23
N THR A 30 8.39 -1.60 0.62
CA THR A 30 9.61 -0.84 0.90
C THR A 30 10.51 -0.71 -0.33
N ASN A 31 10.71 -1.80 -1.08
CA ASN A 31 11.51 -1.78 -2.31
C ASN A 31 10.84 -0.96 -3.42
N LEU A 32 9.52 -1.05 -3.55
CA LEU A 32 8.76 -0.27 -4.51
C LEU A 32 8.83 1.23 -4.19
N ALA A 33 8.64 1.60 -2.91
CA ALA A 33 8.74 2.99 -2.44
C ALA A 33 10.10 3.59 -2.80
N ALA A 34 11.18 2.86 -2.54
CA ALA A 34 12.53 3.32 -2.83
C ALA A 34 12.79 3.45 -4.35
N VAL A 35 12.30 2.52 -5.17
CA VAL A 35 12.42 2.61 -6.64
C VAL A 35 11.62 3.81 -7.17
N VAL A 36 10.42 4.08 -6.64
CA VAL A 36 9.62 5.26 -7.03
C VAL A 36 10.31 6.55 -6.62
N ALA A 37 10.90 6.61 -5.41
CA ALA A 37 11.66 7.76 -4.92
C ALA A 37 12.91 8.03 -5.78
N GLU A 38 13.64 6.96 -6.19
CA GLU A 38 14.80 7.09 -7.07
C GLU A 38 14.42 7.67 -8.46
N ASN A 39 13.19 7.52 -8.89
CA ASN A 39 12.65 8.15 -10.10
C ASN A 39 12.19 9.61 -9.88
N GLY A 40 12.61 10.25 -8.80
CA GLY A 40 12.40 11.67 -8.53
C GLY A 40 11.03 12.02 -7.95
N LYS A 41 10.27 11.03 -7.45
CA LYS A 41 9.00 11.26 -6.77
C LYS A 41 9.21 11.48 -5.28
N LYS A 42 8.44 12.39 -4.67
CA LYS A 42 8.35 12.49 -3.23
C LYS A 42 7.42 11.41 -2.72
N VAL A 43 7.96 10.45 -1.97
CA VAL A 43 7.24 9.21 -1.58
C VAL A 43 7.04 9.14 -0.08
N LEU A 44 5.79 8.88 0.34
CA LEU A 44 5.45 8.46 1.68
C LEU A 44 5.15 6.95 1.69
N LEU A 45 5.83 6.20 2.55
CA LEU A 45 5.46 4.84 2.90
C LEU A 45 4.69 4.87 4.22
N LEU A 46 3.48 4.36 4.20
CA LEU A 46 2.61 4.21 5.36
C LEU A 46 2.58 2.74 5.78
N ASP A 47 3.24 2.39 6.89
CA ASP A 47 3.15 1.06 7.48
C ASP A 47 1.95 1.02 8.43
N THR A 48 0.92 0.25 8.04
CA THR A 48 -0.33 0.13 8.79
C THR A 48 -0.46 -1.21 9.50
N ASP A 49 0.58 -2.08 9.48
CA ASP A 49 0.54 -3.38 10.15
C ASP A 49 0.69 -3.22 11.67
N ALA A 50 -0.40 -3.48 12.38
CA ALA A 50 -0.54 -3.23 13.80
C ALA A 50 0.28 -4.18 14.71
N GLY A 51 0.77 -5.28 14.18
CA GLY A 51 1.38 -6.34 15.01
C GLY A 51 2.89 -6.28 15.08
N PHE A 52 3.53 -5.94 13.98
CA PHE A 52 4.97 -5.92 13.85
C PHE A 52 5.36 -4.85 12.83
N THR A 53 5.88 -3.73 13.30
CA THR A 53 6.51 -2.74 12.42
C THR A 53 7.72 -3.39 11.77
N ASN A 54 7.61 -3.68 10.48
CA ASN A 54 8.67 -4.34 9.73
C ASN A 54 9.33 -3.40 8.71
N ALA A 55 8.62 -2.34 8.31
CA ALA A 55 9.12 -1.38 7.34
C ALA A 55 10.28 -0.55 7.90
N ASP A 56 10.23 -0.14 9.17
CA ASP A 56 11.29 0.58 9.87
C ASP A 56 12.58 -0.25 9.94
N ILE A 57 12.47 -1.56 10.25
CA ILE A 57 13.61 -2.49 10.30
C ILE A 57 14.26 -2.62 8.92
N LEU A 58 13.45 -2.79 7.85
CA LEU A 58 13.96 -2.94 6.48
C LEU A 58 14.58 -1.64 5.95
N LEU A 59 14.04 -0.48 6.37
CA LEU A 59 14.56 0.83 6.00
C LEU A 59 15.69 1.33 6.90
N GLY A 60 15.97 0.62 8.01
CA GLY A 60 17.03 0.93 8.95
C GLY A 60 16.79 2.22 9.74
N VAL A 61 15.54 2.53 10.05
CA VAL A 61 15.12 3.74 10.79
C VAL A 61 14.32 3.38 12.05
N TYR A 62 14.18 4.37 12.94
CA TYR A 62 13.42 4.23 14.19
C TYR A 62 12.47 5.41 14.34
N PRO A 63 11.14 5.23 14.19
CA PRO A 63 10.15 6.26 14.45
C PRO A 63 10.28 6.83 15.87
N LYS A 64 10.26 8.16 16.00
CA LYS A 64 10.37 8.83 17.31
C LYS A 64 9.02 9.02 17.99
N HIS A 65 7.99 9.19 17.20
CA HIS A 65 6.63 9.46 17.65
C HIS A 65 5.67 8.43 17.06
N SER A 66 4.61 8.14 17.81
CA SER A 66 3.52 7.25 17.44
C SER A 66 2.22 8.03 17.23
N ILE A 67 1.21 7.40 16.65
CA ILE A 67 -0.15 7.97 16.60
C ILE A 67 -0.66 8.33 18.01
N LYS A 68 -0.32 7.55 19.04
CA LYS A 68 -0.67 7.87 20.44
C LYS A 68 -0.11 9.20 20.89
N ASP A 69 1.11 9.55 20.46
CA ASP A 69 1.71 10.84 20.82
C ASP A 69 0.97 11.98 20.13
N PHE A 70 0.59 11.83 18.86
CA PHE A 70 -0.26 12.80 18.16
C PHE A 70 -1.61 12.98 18.85
N VAL A 71 -2.31 11.90 19.13
CA VAL A 71 -3.63 11.91 19.78
C VAL A 71 -3.58 12.53 21.18
N ASN A 72 -2.49 12.33 21.90
CA ASN A 72 -2.27 12.95 23.22
C ASN A 72 -1.70 14.38 23.12
N HIS A 73 -1.71 15.00 21.92
CA HIS A 73 -1.21 16.34 21.64
C HIS A 73 0.26 16.56 22.07
N LYS A 74 1.08 15.50 22.04
CA LYS A 74 2.53 15.58 22.34
C LYS A 74 3.37 15.95 21.12
N CYS A 75 2.83 15.77 19.91
CA CYS A 75 3.50 16.07 18.64
C CYS A 75 2.47 16.44 17.57
N GLY A 76 2.91 17.09 16.48
CA GLY A 76 2.12 17.31 15.28
C GLY A 76 2.10 16.11 14.35
N ILE A 77 1.29 16.17 13.28
CA ILE A 77 1.21 15.08 12.28
C ILE A 77 2.54 14.94 11.52
N GLU A 78 3.24 16.03 11.29
CA GLU A 78 4.54 16.08 10.63
C GLU A 78 5.65 15.41 11.45
N ASP A 79 5.53 15.37 12.78
CA ASP A 79 6.50 14.74 13.68
C ASP A 79 6.45 13.21 13.62
N LEU A 80 5.36 12.64 13.06
CA LEU A 80 5.26 11.20 12.79
C LEU A 80 6.15 10.76 11.61
N ILE A 81 6.61 11.70 10.79
CA ILE A 81 7.43 11.41 9.62
C ILE A 81 8.84 11.02 10.07
N THR A 82 9.29 9.87 9.59
CA THR A 82 10.66 9.40 9.76
C THR A 82 11.34 9.34 8.40
N PRO A 83 12.24 10.28 8.07
CA PRO A 83 12.96 10.27 6.81
C PRO A 83 13.97 9.12 6.77
N THR A 84 14.15 8.51 5.57
CA THR A 84 15.06 7.39 5.36
C THR A 84 16.22 7.79 4.42
N SER A 85 17.28 7.00 4.43
CA SER A 85 18.41 7.15 3.50
C SER A 85 18.05 6.82 2.04
N TYR A 86 16.86 6.29 1.79
CA TYR A 86 16.38 5.89 0.46
C TYR A 86 15.53 6.96 -0.23
N GLY A 87 15.39 8.17 0.37
CA GLY A 87 14.55 9.24 -0.16
C GLY A 87 13.04 8.96 0.01
N VAL A 88 12.71 8.03 0.89
CA VAL A 88 11.34 7.67 1.28
C VAL A 88 11.10 8.20 2.69
N ASP A 89 9.98 8.87 2.91
CA ASP A 89 9.51 9.20 4.24
C ASP A 89 8.62 8.06 4.75
N LEU A 90 8.83 7.64 6.01
CA LEU A 90 8.05 6.58 6.66
C LEU A 90 7.15 7.17 7.73
N ILE A 91 5.87 6.76 7.73
CA ILE A 91 4.99 6.84 8.90
C ILE A 91 4.61 5.43 9.29
N SER A 92 4.87 5.05 10.54
CA SER A 92 4.42 3.78 11.12
C SER A 92 3.20 4.05 11.99
N LEU A 93 2.05 3.52 11.59
CA LEU A 93 0.81 3.65 12.36
C LEU A 93 0.76 2.63 13.51
N GLY A 94 1.48 1.50 13.40
CA GLY A 94 1.59 0.50 14.44
C GLY A 94 0.25 -0.06 14.92
N GLY A 95 0.24 -0.64 16.13
CA GLY A 95 -0.97 -1.15 16.81
C GLY A 95 -2.02 -0.09 17.14
N ASP A 96 -1.74 1.15 16.86
CA ASP A 96 -2.51 2.30 17.34
C ASP A 96 -3.73 2.64 16.46
N VAL A 97 -3.88 2.01 15.28
CA VAL A 97 -5.06 2.23 14.42
C VAL A 97 -6.35 1.81 15.12
N SER A 98 -6.35 0.71 15.87
CA SER A 98 -7.52 0.29 16.65
C SER A 98 -7.83 1.26 17.79
N ASP A 99 -6.79 1.83 18.40
CA ASP A 99 -6.94 2.85 19.44
C ASP A 99 -7.50 4.15 18.85
N LEU A 100 -7.05 4.54 17.67
CA LEU A 100 -7.60 5.69 16.93
C LEU A 100 -9.11 5.51 16.64
N LEU A 101 -9.52 4.30 16.23
CA LEU A 101 -10.93 3.97 15.98
C LEU A 101 -11.80 4.01 17.24
N ALA A 102 -11.23 3.77 18.41
CA ALA A 102 -11.93 3.80 19.69
C ALA A 102 -12.10 5.23 20.25
N MET A 103 -11.55 6.25 19.57
CA MET A 103 -11.59 7.64 20.02
C MET A 103 -12.90 8.34 19.68
N ASN A 104 -13.08 9.51 20.30
CA ASN A 104 -14.22 10.33 19.98
C ASN A 104 -14.14 10.93 18.57
N GLU A 105 -15.29 11.29 18.02
CA GLU A 105 -15.43 11.80 16.65
C GLU A 105 -14.56 13.05 16.36
N PHE A 106 -14.32 13.89 17.36
CA PHE A 106 -13.52 15.10 17.21
C PHE A 106 -12.04 14.77 16.92
N VAL A 107 -11.46 13.84 17.69
CA VAL A 107 -10.06 13.38 17.49
C VAL A 107 -9.88 12.69 16.15
N ILE A 108 -10.85 11.84 15.76
CA ILE A 108 -10.84 11.18 14.47
C ILE A 108 -10.88 12.19 13.32
N LYS A 109 -11.71 13.23 13.44
CA LYS A 109 -11.84 14.29 12.43
C LYS A 109 -10.56 15.14 12.34
N ASP A 110 -9.95 15.47 13.47
CA ASP A 110 -8.70 16.23 13.53
C ASP A 110 -7.57 15.44 12.87
N PHE A 111 -7.40 14.16 13.24
CA PHE A 111 -6.46 13.26 12.59
C PHE A 111 -6.72 13.16 11.08
N ALA A 112 -7.95 12.88 10.67
CA ALA A 112 -8.30 12.74 9.25
C ALA A 112 -7.95 14.00 8.45
N THR A 113 -8.27 15.18 8.99
CA THR A 113 -8.01 16.46 8.31
C THR A 113 -6.50 16.70 8.17
N SER A 114 -5.75 16.55 9.27
CA SER A 114 -4.29 16.72 9.28
C SER A 114 -3.58 15.70 8.39
N PHE A 115 -4.03 14.43 8.46
CA PHE A 115 -3.46 13.35 7.67
C PHE A 115 -3.71 13.52 6.17
N LEU A 116 -4.93 13.83 5.74
CA LEU A 116 -5.23 14.05 4.33
C LEU A 116 -4.44 15.23 3.76
N LYS A 117 -4.31 16.33 4.51
CA LYS A 117 -3.47 17.46 4.13
C LYS A 117 -2.00 17.06 4.00
N LEU A 118 -1.51 16.21 4.91
CA LEU A 118 -0.13 15.69 4.82
C LEU A 118 0.08 14.88 3.54
N LEU A 119 -0.86 13.99 3.19
CA LEU A 119 -0.77 13.17 1.97
C LEU A 119 -0.59 14.02 0.71
N GLU A 120 -1.25 15.19 0.62
CA GLU A 120 -1.14 16.10 -0.54
C GLU A 120 0.28 16.65 -0.76
N SER A 121 1.13 16.58 0.26
CA SER A 121 2.54 17.03 0.15
C SER A 121 3.45 16.01 -0.56
N TYR A 122 2.94 14.83 -0.92
CA TYR A 122 3.66 13.75 -1.59
C TYR A 122 3.16 13.53 -3.02
N ASP A 123 4.04 13.03 -3.90
CA ASP A 123 3.64 12.60 -5.26
C ASP A 123 2.97 11.24 -5.23
N THR A 124 3.50 10.34 -4.38
CA THR A 124 3.04 8.96 -4.26
C THR A 124 2.99 8.54 -2.80
N VAL A 125 1.91 7.91 -2.39
CA VAL A 125 1.75 7.29 -1.07
C VAL A 125 1.60 5.79 -1.26
N ILE A 126 2.47 5.00 -0.64
CA ILE A 126 2.40 3.55 -0.65
C ILE A 126 1.97 3.10 0.74
N MET A 127 0.86 2.37 0.82
CA MET A 127 0.33 1.83 2.06
C MET A 127 0.66 0.34 2.17
N ASP A 128 1.50 -0.06 3.11
CA ASP A 128 1.70 -1.46 3.48
C ASP A 128 0.60 -1.87 4.44
N MET A 129 -0.35 -2.64 3.94
CA MET A 129 -1.56 -3.00 4.69
C MET A 129 -1.36 -4.33 5.44
N PRO A 130 -2.02 -4.57 6.58
CA PRO A 130 -1.96 -5.85 7.26
C PRO A 130 -2.56 -6.97 6.39
N PRO A 131 -2.23 -8.24 6.70
CA PRO A 131 -2.78 -9.38 5.96
C PRO A 131 -4.28 -9.55 6.23
N GLY A 132 -5.00 -10.00 5.21
CA GLY A 132 -6.44 -10.25 5.32
C GLY A 132 -7.27 -8.98 5.16
N PHE A 133 -8.52 -9.07 5.60
CA PHE A 133 -9.50 -7.99 5.49
C PHE A 133 -10.04 -7.66 6.87
N SER A 134 -9.85 -6.44 7.32
CA SER A 134 -10.39 -5.93 8.58
C SER A 134 -11.14 -4.62 8.36
N ASN A 135 -12.26 -4.46 9.05
CA ASN A 135 -13.03 -3.21 9.02
C ASN A 135 -12.21 -2.01 9.53
N SER A 136 -11.22 -2.24 10.38
CA SER A 136 -10.35 -1.20 10.93
C SER A 136 -9.55 -0.44 9.84
N TYR A 137 -9.26 -1.08 8.71
CA TYR A 137 -8.48 -0.46 7.63
C TYR A 137 -9.33 0.07 6.47
N MET A 138 -10.66 -0.13 6.53
CA MET A 138 -11.57 0.35 5.50
C MET A 138 -11.44 1.84 5.19
N PRO A 139 -11.26 2.75 6.19
CA PRO A 139 -11.06 4.16 5.91
C PRO A 139 -9.87 4.43 5.00
N PHE A 140 -8.75 3.72 5.22
CA PHE A 140 -7.55 3.85 4.40
C PHE A 140 -7.77 3.29 2.99
N LEU A 141 -8.46 2.15 2.85
CA LEU A 141 -8.79 1.58 1.54
C LEU A 141 -9.69 2.49 0.70
N ALA A 142 -10.51 3.34 1.34
CA ALA A 142 -11.34 4.31 0.64
C ALA A 142 -10.55 5.44 -0.04
N LEU A 143 -9.30 5.65 0.36
CA LEU A 143 -8.39 6.64 -0.23
C LEU A 143 -7.60 6.09 -1.42
N VAL A 144 -7.56 4.78 -1.59
CA VAL A 144 -6.66 4.08 -2.52
C VAL A 144 -7.13 4.24 -3.96
N ASP A 145 -6.20 4.62 -4.83
CA ASP A 145 -6.40 4.71 -6.27
C ASP A 145 -6.05 3.39 -6.97
N GLN A 146 -5.00 2.68 -6.50
CA GLN A 146 -4.52 1.43 -7.10
C GLN A 146 -4.14 0.39 -6.05
N PHE A 147 -4.40 -0.87 -6.36
CA PHE A 147 -4.13 -2.00 -5.46
C PHE A 147 -3.07 -2.93 -6.06
N ILE A 148 -2.02 -3.17 -5.28
CA ILE A 148 -1.06 -4.24 -5.54
C ILE A 148 -1.45 -5.41 -4.64
N VAL A 149 -1.97 -6.47 -5.23
CA VAL A 149 -2.46 -7.64 -4.51
C VAL A 149 -1.41 -8.75 -4.60
N LEU A 150 -0.72 -9.01 -3.48
CA LEU A 150 0.30 -10.05 -3.40
C LEU A 150 -0.30 -11.41 -3.09
N THR A 151 0.20 -12.41 -3.82
CA THR A 151 -0.01 -13.83 -3.56
C THR A 151 1.29 -14.61 -3.68
N THR A 152 1.29 -15.87 -3.25
CA THR A 152 2.34 -16.84 -3.55
C THR A 152 1.73 -18.02 -4.33
N PRO A 153 2.53 -18.89 -4.99
CA PRO A 153 2.01 -20.08 -5.66
C PRO A 153 1.33 -21.10 -4.74
N GLU A 154 1.41 -20.94 -3.42
CA GLU A 154 0.72 -21.80 -2.47
C GLU A 154 -0.81 -21.78 -2.65
N PRO A 155 -1.49 -22.94 -2.70
CA PRO A 155 -2.92 -23.01 -2.90
C PRO A 155 -3.74 -22.15 -1.90
N THR A 156 -3.36 -22.15 -0.62
CA THR A 156 -4.02 -21.35 0.42
C THR A 156 -3.86 -19.86 0.20
N SER A 157 -2.69 -19.41 -0.27
CA SER A 157 -2.44 -18.01 -0.60
C SER A 157 -3.33 -17.55 -1.77
N VAL A 158 -3.44 -18.38 -2.81
CA VAL A 158 -4.26 -18.10 -3.99
C VAL A 158 -5.74 -17.99 -3.64
N VAL A 159 -6.28 -18.93 -2.84
CA VAL A 159 -7.69 -18.88 -2.38
C VAL A 159 -7.97 -17.63 -1.54
N ASN A 160 -7.07 -17.29 -0.62
CA ASN A 160 -7.23 -16.09 0.20
C ASN A 160 -7.13 -14.81 -0.64
N THR A 161 -6.23 -14.79 -1.63
CA THR A 161 -6.11 -13.66 -2.56
C THR A 161 -7.37 -13.50 -3.42
N TYR A 162 -7.94 -14.60 -3.88
CA TYR A 162 -9.23 -14.59 -4.58
C TYR A 162 -10.34 -13.98 -3.71
N THR A 163 -10.42 -14.38 -2.44
CA THR A 163 -11.38 -13.82 -1.50
C THR A 163 -11.16 -12.31 -1.31
N MET A 164 -9.92 -11.87 -1.22
CA MET A 164 -9.57 -10.45 -1.13
C MET A 164 -10.05 -9.67 -2.36
N VAL A 165 -9.73 -10.14 -3.56
CA VAL A 165 -10.13 -9.49 -4.82
C VAL A 165 -11.66 -9.45 -4.94
N LYS A 166 -12.36 -10.52 -4.55
CA LYS A 166 -13.83 -10.54 -4.50
C LYS A 166 -14.39 -9.47 -3.55
N LEU A 167 -13.80 -9.31 -2.36
CA LEU A 167 -14.23 -8.29 -1.40
C LEU A 167 -13.99 -6.88 -1.94
N LEU A 168 -12.85 -6.62 -2.60
CA LEU A 168 -12.59 -5.34 -3.28
C LEU A 168 -13.66 -5.05 -4.33
N SER A 169 -14.01 -6.04 -5.15
CA SER A 169 -15.07 -5.92 -6.17
C SER A 169 -16.43 -5.58 -5.54
N ILE A 170 -16.82 -6.26 -4.46
CA ILE A 170 -18.07 -5.96 -3.73
C ILE A 170 -18.07 -4.52 -3.21
N LYS A 171 -16.89 -3.96 -2.90
CA LYS A 171 -16.73 -2.57 -2.49
C LYS A 171 -16.63 -1.58 -3.67
N GLY A 172 -16.82 -2.05 -4.90
CA GLY A 172 -16.86 -1.22 -6.11
C GLY A 172 -15.49 -0.90 -6.72
N ILE A 173 -14.42 -1.56 -6.25
CA ILE A 173 -13.08 -1.43 -6.86
C ILE A 173 -13.08 -2.15 -8.21
N LYS A 174 -12.58 -1.48 -9.23
CA LYS A 174 -12.54 -2.03 -10.59
C LYS A 174 -11.30 -2.87 -10.82
N GLY A 175 -11.38 -3.85 -11.72
CA GLY A 175 -10.25 -4.70 -12.10
C GLY A 175 -9.07 -3.92 -12.66
N GLU A 176 -9.33 -2.82 -13.37
CA GLU A 176 -8.30 -1.93 -13.93
C GLU A 176 -7.44 -1.24 -12.85
N ASP A 177 -7.95 -1.14 -11.61
CA ASP A 177 -7.24 -0.57 -10.48
C ASP A 177 -6.46 -1.65 -9.68
N ILE A 178 -6.48 -2.92 -10.12
CA ILE A 178 -5.86 -4.08 -9.44
C ILE A 178 -4.69 -4.63 -10.24
N HIS A 179 -3.51 -4.65 -9.62
CA HIS A 179 -2.29 -5.28 -10.10
C HIS A 179 -1.96 -6.52 -9.26
N ILE A 180 -1.91 -7.69 -9.87
CA ILE A 180 -1.61 -8.95 -9.17
C ILE A 180 -0.10 -9.19 -9.19
N VAL A 181 0.47 -9.54 -8.04
CA VAL A 181 1.87 -9.91 -7.89
C VAL A 181 2.00 -11.30 -7.29
N ALA A 182 2.46 -12.27 -8.08
CA ALA A 182 2.86 -13.57 -7.59
C ALA A 182 4.30 -13.51 -7.10
N ASN A 183 4.51 -13.54 -5.79
CA ASN A 183 5.82 -13.49 -5.13
C ASN A 183 6.32 -14.89 -4.76
N MET A 184 7.63 -15.02 -4.53
CA MET A 184 8.29 -16.29 -4.14
C MET A 184 8.06 -17.41 -5.17
N VAL A 185 8.13 -17.06 -6.46
CA VAL A 185 7.93 -18.01 -7.54
C VAL A 185 9.19 -18.84 -7.75
N GLN A 186 9.11 -20.17 -7.60
CA GLN A 186 10.19 -21.10 -7.90
C GLN A 186 10.08 -21.61 -9.34
N ASN A 187 8.93 -22.18 -9.68
CA ASN A 187 8.65 -22.69 -11.01
C ASN A 187 7.81 -21.70 -11.82
N THR A 188 8.44 -21.06 -12.82
CA THR A 188 7.78 -20.04 -13.64
C THR A 188 6.60 -20.60 -14.44
N LYS A 189 6.72 -21.83 -15.00
CA LYS A 189 5.64 -22.42 -15.81
C LYS A 189 4.40 -22.68 -14.96
N GLU A 190 4.58 -23.25 -13.77
CA GLU A 190 3.51 -23.53 -12.83
C GLU A 190 2.84 -22.23 -12.38
N ALA A 191 3.65 -21.23 -11.99
CA ALA A 191 3.14 -19.93 -11.60
C ALA A 191 2.39 -19.21 -12.73
N THR A 192 2.86 -19.30 -13.97
CA THR A 192 2.16 -18.74 -15.15
C THR A 192 0.79 -19.38 -15.30
N SER A 193 0.71 -20.72 -15.34
CA SER A 193 -0.58 -21.42 -15.45
C SER A 193 -1.54 -21.10 -14.30
N LEU A 194 -1.00 -20.98 -13.08
CA LEU A 194 -1.80 -20.61 -11.91
C LEU A 194 -2.35 -19.19 -12.04
N MET A 195 -1.52 -18.23 -12.47
CA MET A 195 -1.92 -16.83 -12.61
C MET A 195 -2.89 -16.61 -13.76
N GLU A 196 -2.77 -17.35 -14.86
CA GLU A 196 -3.73 -17.34 -15.98
C GLU A 196 -5.11 -17.77 -15.47
N ARG A 197 -5.21 -18.93 -14.81
CA ARG A 197 -6.46 -19.42 -14.22
C ARG A 197 -7.03 -18.44 -13.17
N PHE A 198 -6.16 -17.86 -12.35
CA PHE A 198 -6.55 -16.87 -11.36
C PHE A 198 -7.15 -15.62 -12.04
N SER A 199 -6.50 -15.11 -13.09
CA SER A 199 -6.98 -13.96 -13.85
C SER A 199 -8.33 -14.22 -14.51
N GLU A 200 -8.52 -15.39 -15.12
CA GLU A 200 -9.81 -15.79 -15.71
C GLU A 200 -10.94 -15.81 -14.66
N VAL A 201 -10.64 -16.34 -13.47
CA VAL A 201 -11.59 -16.38 -12.37
C VAL A 201 -11.92 -14.97 -11.88
N VAL A 202 -10.90 -14.12 -11.70
CA VAL A 202 -11.09 -12.72 -11.30
C VAL A 202 -11.91 -11.95 -12.32
N GLU A 203 -11.61 -12.06 -13.62
CA GLU A 203 -12.37 -11.43 -14.69
C GLU A 203 -13.86 -11.84 -14.66
N LYS A 204 -14.13 -13.12 -14.43
CA LYS A 204 -15.49 -13.64 -14.36
C LYS A 204 -16.31 -13.03 -13.21
N PHE A 205 -15.68 -12.71 -12.08
CA PHE A 205 -16.37 -12.19 -10.90
C PHE A 205 -16.40 -10.67 -10.81
N ILE A 206 -15.37 -10.00 -11.33
CA ILE A 206 -15.26 -8.52 -11.32
C ILE A 206 -15.86 -7.92 -12.60
N GLY A 207 -16.03 -8.73 -13.65
CA GLY A 207 -16.55 -8.30 -14.95
C GLY A 207 -15.53 -7.52 -15.81
N ASN A 208 -14.34 -7.23 -15.28
CA ASN A 208 -13.26 -6.52 -15.98
C ASN A 208 -11.92 -7.22 -15.75
N LYS A 209 -11.01 -7.06 -16.73
CA LYS A 209 -9.63 -7.56 -16.61
C LYS A 209 -8.88 -6.84 -15.51
N VAL A 210 -8.06 -7.59 -14.76
CA VAL A 210 -7.06 -6.98 -13.89
C VAL A 210 -6.04 -6.21 -14.74
N SER A 211 -5.52 -5.12 -14.19
CA SER A 211 -4.62 -4.22 -14.92
C SER A 211 -3.35 -4.91 -15.39
N SER A 212 -2.76 -5.75 -14.56
CA SER A 212 -1.61 -6.56 -14.94
C SER A 212 -1.29 -7.65 -13.92
N VAL A 213 -0.43 -8.59 -14.33
CA VAL A 213 0.13 -9.65 -13.49
C VAL A 213 1.65 -9.61 -13.58
N THR A 214 2.30 -9.59 -12.43
CA THR A 214 3.78 -9.65 -12.33
C THR A 214 4.21 -10.81 -11.44
N MET A 215 5.30 -11.47 -11.80
CA MET A 215 5.91 -12.53 -10.99
C MET A 215 7.25 -12.06 -10.44
N ILE A 216 7.48 -12.31 -9.16
CA ILE A 216 8.76 -12.09 -8.48
C ILE A 216 9.29 -13.46 -8.08
N LYS A 217 10.45 -13.82 -8.62
CA LYS A 217 11.09 -15.13 -8.32
C LYS A 217 11.74 -15.12 -6.95
N GLU A 218 11.80 -16.29 -6.32
CA GLU A 218 12.71 -16.49 -5.21
C GLU A 218 14.16 -16.29 -5.66
N HIS A 219 14.94 -15.61 -4.81
CA HIS A 219 16.35 -15.38 -5.09
C HIS A 219 17.17 -15.25 -3.80
N PRO A 220 18.33 -15.93 -3.67
CA PRO A 220 19.13 -15.91 -2.45
C PRO A 220 19.58 -14.49 -2.03
N LEU A 221 19.83 -13.61 -3.00
CA LEU A 221 20.21 -12.23 -2.71
C LEU A 221 19.08 -11.40 -2.12
N VAL A 222 17.82 -11.78 -2.34
CA VAL A 222 16.68 -11.16 -1.65
C VAL A 222 16.72 -11.50 -0.17
N VAL A 223 16.92 -12.78 0.18
CA VAL A 223 17.07 -13.22 1.57
C VAL A 223 18.27 -12.54 2.22
N LYS A 224 19.41 -12.50 1.53
CA LYS A 224 20.60 -11.80 2.00
C LYS A 224 20.32 -10.33 2.28
N SER A 225 19.60 -9.63 1.40
CA SER A 225 19.28 -8.20 1.56
C SER A 225 18.46 -7.93 2.83
N ILE A 226 17.55 -8.84 3.20
CA ILE A 226 16.76 -8.74 4.43
C ILE A 226 17.69 -8.82 5.66
N HIS A 227 18.60 -9.80 5.69
CA HIS A 227 19.59 -9.93 6.77
C HIS A 227 20.50 -8.71 6.88
N ASP A 228 20.92 -8.16 5.74
CA ASP A 228 21.79 -6.99 5.67
C ASP A 228 21.04 -5.67 5.89
N ARG A 229 19.71 -5.69 6.08
CA ARG A 229 18.81 -4.52 6.17
C ARG A 229 19.01 -3.56 5.01
N GLN A 230 19.01 -4.11 3.78
CA GLN A 230 19.19 -3.36 2.55
C GLN A 230 18.07 -3.68 1.57
N LEU A 231 17.68 -2.72 0.76
CA LEU A 231 16.65 -2.92 -0.25
C LEU A 231 17.25 -3.61 -1.48
N PHE A 232 16.75 -4.82 -1.79
CA PHE A 232 17.31 -5.65 -2.87
C PHE A 232 17.17 -4.99 -4.24
N ALA A 233 16.09 -4.24 -4.47
CA ALA A 233 15.83 -3.61 -5.77
C ALA A 233 16.87 -2.52 -6.09
N LEU A 234 17.44 -1.87 -5.08
CA LEU A 234 18.51 -0.87 -5.25
C LEU A 234 19.90 -1.50 -5.18
N LYS A 235 20.09 -2.48 -4.29
CA LYS A 235 21.41 -3.11 -4.06
C LYS A 235 21.77 -4.11 -5.17
N TYR A 236 20.82 -4.92 -5.62
CA TYR A 236 21.03 -6.01 -6.60
C TYR A 236 20.19 -5.78 -7.85
N ARG A 237 20.48 -4.71 -8.60
CA ARG A 237 19.65 -4.23 -9.74
C ARG A 237 19.50 -5.23 -10.88
N SER A 238 20.47 -6.15 -11.05
CA SER A 238 20.52 -7.10 -12.16
C SER A 238 19.79 -8.42 -11.91
N ILE A 239 19.18 -8.61 -10.75
CA ILE A 239 18.40 -9.83 -10.47
C ILE A 239 16.95 -9.69 -10.92
N GLN A 240 16.31 -10.81 -11.25
CA GLN A 240 14.92 -10.83 -11.73
C GLN A 240 13.92 -10.19 -10.75
N PRO A 241 14.00 -10.39 -9.40
CA PRO A 241 13.14 -9.69 -8.45
C PRO A 241 13.21 -8.16 -8.59
N SER A 242 14.41 -7.60 -8.77
CA SER A 242 14.61 -6.16 -8.93
C SER A 242 13.96 -5.63 -10.20
N PHE A 243 14.13 -6.33 -11.33
CA PHE A 243 13.43 -5.99 -12.57
C PHE A 243 11.92 -6.02 -12.42
N SER A 244 11.39 -6.98 -11.66
CA SER A 244 9.95 -7.06 -11.40
C SER A 244 9.43 -5.87 -10.61
N VAL A 245 10.14 -5.45 -9.54
CA VAL A 245 9.78 -4.24 -8.77
C VAL A 245 9.87 -2.98 -9.64
N MET A 246 10.93 -2.83 -10.43
CA MET A 246 11.08 -1.71 -11.39
C MET A 246 9.94 -1.68 -12.42
N ARG A 247 9.49 -2.86 -12.90
CA ARG A 247 8.35 -2.96 -13.81
C ARG A 247 7.05 -2.53 -13.15
N ILE A 248 6.80 -2.92 -11.90
CA ILE A 248 5.65 -2.47 -11.12
C ILE A 248 5.70 -0.94 -10.96
N ALA A 249 6.84 -0.39 -10.54
CA ALA A 249 7.03 1.06 -10.41
C ALA A 249 6.76 1.80 -11.72
N SER A 250 7.30 1.29 -12.85
CA SER A 250 7.06 1.87 -14.18
C SER A 250 5.59 1.85 -14.60
N TYR A 251 4.86 0.82 -14.21
CA TYR A 251 3.41 0.72 -14.44
C TYR A 251 2.65 1.80 -13.65
N LEU A 252 2.94 1.92 -12.35
CA LEU A 252 2.29 2.88 -11.46
C LEU A 252 2.54 4.34 -11.86
N LEU A 253 3.76 4.66 -12.29
CA LEU A 253 4.14 6.01 -12.70
C LEU A 253 3.52 6.47 -14.04
N LYS A 254 2.92 5.57 -14.81
CA LYS A 254 2.26 5.88 -16.11
C LYS A 254 0.75 6.12 -15.98
N GLY A 255 0.16 5.91 -14.80
CA GLY A 255 -1.28 6.10 -14.58
C GLY A 255 -1.69 7.59 -14.62
N GLU A 256 -2.79 7.90 -15.33
CA GLU A 256 -3.41 9.22 -15.28
C GLU A 256 -4.06 9.44 -13.90
N VAL A 257 -3.78 10.58 -13.29
CA VAL A 257 -4.31 10.96 -11.97
C VAL A 257 -5.81 11.25 -12.08
N LYS A 258 -6.66 10.45 -11.43
CA LYS A 258 -8.09 10.74 -11.28
C LYS A 258 -8.28 11.88 -10.27
N LYS A 259 -8.82 13.03 -10.70
CA LYS A 259 -9.17 14.13 -9.79
C LYS A 259 -10.38 13.74 -8.94
N VAL A 260 -10.21 13.64 -7.62
CA VAL A 260 -11.31 13.50 -6.65
C VAL A 260 -11.40 14.80 -5.85
N GLN A 261 -12.62 15.30 -5.60
CA GLN A 261 -12.81 16.50 -4.78
C GLN A 261 -12.50 16.21 -3.30
N GLU A 262 -11.79 17.12 -2.64
CA GLU A 262 -11.29 17.01 -1.25
C GLU A 262 -12.41 16.69 -0.24
N ASP A 263 -13.54 17.38 -0.31
CA ASP A 263 -14.71 17.10 0.55
C ASP A 263 -15.21 15.66 0.44
N THR A 264 -15.08 15.05 -0.73
CA THR A 264 -15.48 13.66 -0.96
C THR A 264 -14.55 12.67 -0.27
N LEU A 265 -13.26 12.96 -0.19
CA LEU A 265 -12.28 12.08 0.49
C LEU A 265 -12.44 12.10 2.00
N ILE A 266 -12.57 13.29 2.60
CA ILE A 266 -12.86 13.45 4.03
C ILE A 266 -14.19 12.76 4.38
N GLN A 267 -15.24 12.98 3.60
CA GLN A 267 -16.53 12.32 3.83
C GLN A 267 -16.46 10.80 3.69
N LYS A 268 -15.72 10.26 2.70
CA LYS A 268 -15.50 8.82 2.55
C LYS A 268 -14.75 8.26 3.75
N PHE A 269 -13.65 8.90 4.14
CA PHE A 269 -12.85 8.50 5.30
C PHE A 269 -13.71 8.47 6.56
N LEU A 270 -14.43 9.56 6.87
CA LEU A 270 -15.25 9.67 8.08
C LEU A 270 -16.48 8.73 8.08
N ARG A 271 -17.10 8.43 6.92
CA ARG A 271 -18.21 7.46 6.85
C ARG A 271 -17.80 6.08 7.35
N PHE A 272 -16.58 5.64 7.03
CA PHE A 272 -16.10 4.34 7.50
C PHE A 272 -15.89 4.32 9.01
N PHE A 273 -15.48 5.42 9.63
CA PHE A 273 -15.35 5.54 11.08
C PHE A 273 -16.72 5.57 11.79
N ARG A 274 -17.75 6.12 11.17
CA ARG A 274 -19.10 6.19 11.74
C ARG A 274 -19.90 4.89 11.61
N GLY A 275 -19.40 3.90 10.88
CA GLY A 275 -20.14 2.66 10.63
C GLY A 275 -21.36 2.82 9.72
N ASP A 276 -21.54 3.95 9.05
CA ASP A 276 -22.64 4.24 8.12
C ASP A 276 -22.42 3.54 6.77
N ASN A 277 -22.35 2.20 6.82
CA ASN A 277 -22.40 1.37 5.61
C ASN A 277 -23.86 1.06 5.30
N LYS A 278 -24.51 1.86 4.48
CA LYS A 278 -25.69 1.49 3.70
C LYS A 278 -25.32 1.41 2.24
#